data_299cf3510bbb53a957fcc74efaaf619e
#
_entry.id   299cf3510bbb53a957fcc74efaaf619e
#
_cell.length_a   1.000
_cell.length_b   1.000
_cell.length_c   1.000
_cell.angle_alpha   90.00
_cell.angle_beta   90.00
_cell.angle_gamma   90.00
#
_symmetry.space_group_name_H-M   'P 1'
#
loop_
_entity.id
_entity.type
_entity.pdbx_description
1 polymer ?
#
loop_
_entity_poly.entity_id
_entity_poly.type
_entity_poly.pdbx_seq_one_letter_code
_entity_poly.pdbx_strand_id
1 'polypeptide(L)'
;MSSFNRRNFLRGAGVCLTLPVLESVHGAPAQAAPAKRFVCVAPSYGMNPGGFFPEQTGEGYDFPTLLKPLERHRPDFSIFNNLDHPGVGGGHGCSNTLLNGMELKDTRDQPQRLHSLDQLLAEQIGQKTRFPSLRLGSGGISWSRSGMILPTDGSPTRVFSRLFLEENAKGKSSQRRFLDEDDSILDVVHADAKRLGARVTAADKAKLDEYLTAVREVELKLQRRARWLDVPKPKANDEIIRGNDEVVVDLNYPYNTPVMYDLMVLALQTRSTNVITFGHPGGNRLFPFEGVELGYHSLTHHGKRPDLLRQLTIIELYYMQQLARFLDRMKETWDVDGKPLLDSTVVLFGSGMGNASSHSSRNLPILVAGGGFKQGKHHRFERNGRDGRPLCDLYVSILQKLGVETDRFSSSSGNLNHLLV
;
A
#
# COMPACT_ATOMS: atom_id res chain seq x y z
N MET A 1 -47.46 -20.22 -13.22
CA MET A 1 -46.14 -20.08 -13.89
C MET A 1 -46.04 -18.68 -14.45
N SER A 2 -45.43 -17.76 -13.70
CA SER A 2 -45.30 -16.37 -14.17
C SER A 2 -44.03 -16.26 -15.03
N SER A 3 -44.22 -15.88 -16.29
CA SER A 3 -43.13 -15.67 -17.24
C SER A 3 -42.24 -14.54 -16.79
N PHE A 4 -40.97 -14.83 -16.54
CA PHE A 4 -39.92 -13.84 -16.29
C PHE A 4 -39.77 -12.97 -17.56
N ASN A 5 -40.24 -11.73 -17.47
CA ASN A 5 -40.14 -10.80 -18.58
C ASN A 5 -38.83 -10.01 -18.50
N ARG A 6 -37.95 -10.18 -19.52
CA ARG A 6 -36.64 -9.48 -19.64
C ARG A 6 -36.72 -7.96 -19.46
N ARG A 7 -37.87 -7.36 -19.83
CA ARG A 7 -38.11 -5.92 -19.68
C ARG A 7 -38.28 -5.48 -18.22
N ASN A 8 -38.86 -6.35 -17.37
CA ASN A 8 -39.01 -6.11 -15.94
C ASN A 8 -37.69 -6.35 -15.18
N PHE A 9 -36.86 -7.27 -15.67
CA PHE A 9 -35.51 -7.48 -15.16
C PHE A 9 -34.62 -6.26 -15.43
N LEU A 10 -34.68 -5.67 -16.63
CA LEU A 10 -33.91 -4.48 -16.97
C LEU A 10 -34.41 -3.19 -16.30
N ARG A 11 -35.69 -3.10 -15.92
CA ARG A 11 -36.22 -1.99 -15.12
C ARG A 11 -35.91 -2.12 -13.62
N GLY A 12 -35.75 -3.35 -13.13
CA GLY A 12 -35.25 -3.62 -11.77
C GLY A 12 -33.74 -3.45 -11.65
N ALA A 13 -33.00 -3.56 -12.74
CA ALA A 13 -31.54 -3.39 -12.75
C ALA A 13 -31.10 -1.91 -12.62
N GLY A 14 -31.99 -0.95 -12.78
CA GLY A 14 -31.71 0.49 -12.58
C GLY A 14 -31.62 0.90 -11.11
N VAL A 15 -31.79 -0.03 -10.17
CA VAL A 15 -31.65 0.17 -8.71
C VAL A 15 -30.79 -0.94 -8.09
N CYS A 16 -30.09 -1.72 -8.88
CA CYS A 16 -29.03 -2.59 -8.34
C CYS A 16 -27.83 -1.74 -7.95
N LEU A 17 -27.93 -1.08 -6.81
CA LEU A 17 -26.81 -0.84 -5.92
C LEU A 17 -25.90 -2.07 -6.00
N THR A 18 -24.62 -1.83 -6.23
CA THR A 18 -23.54 -2.82 -6.16
C THR A 18 -23.85 -3.87 -5.11
N LEU A 19 -24.40 -4.97 -5.54
CA LEU A 19 -24.32 -6.15 -4.71
C LEU A 19 -22.84 -6.53 -4.71
N PRO A 20 -22.21 -6.61 -3.53
CA PRO A 20 -20.90 -7.24 -3.41
C PRO A 20 -21.01 -8.59 -4.14
N VAL A 21 -19.90 -9.08 -4.65
CA VAL A 21 -19.86 -10.42 -5.27
C VAL A 21 -20.62 -11.35 -4.34
N LEU A 22 -21.82 -11.75 -4.75
CA LEU A 22 -22.62 -12.69 -3.97
C LEU A 22 -21.89 -14.02 -4.09
N GLU A 23 -21.08 -14.36 -3.10
CA GLU A 23 -20.38 -15.65 -3.02
C GLU A 23 -21.36 -16.82 -3.18
N SER A 24 -22.60 -16.64 -2.73
CA SER A 24 -23.71 -17.57 -2.94
C SER A 24 -24.05 -17.85 -4.40
N VAL A 25 -23.75 -16.94 -5.34
CA VAL A 25 -23.97 -17.14 -6.79
C VAL A 25 -22.80 -17.87 -7.43
N HIS A 26 -21.64 -17.90 -6.80
CA HIS A 26 -20.40 -18.54 -7.29
C HIS A 26 -19.99 -19.76 -6.48
N GLY A 27 -20.85 -20.28 -5.61
CA GLY A 27 -20.61 -21.53 -4.87
C GLY A 27 -19.49 -21.47 -3.85
N ALA A 28 -19.13 -20.29 -3.36
CA ALA A 28 -18.20 -20.18 -2.25
C ALA A 28 -18.85 -20.60 -0.92
N PRO A 29 -18.16 -21.35 -0.04
CA PRO A 29 -18.74 -21.80 1.22
C PRO A 29 -19.07 -20.59 2.10
N ALA A 30 -20.23 -20.62 2.75
CA ALA A 30 -20.88 -19.55 3.50
C ALA A 30 -20.12 -19.05 4.76
N GLN A 31 -18.87 -19.39 4.95
CA GLN A 31 -18.01 -18.98 6.07
C GLN A 31 -16.56 -18.77 5.64
N ALA A 32 -16.31 -17.91 4.68
CA ALA A 32 -14.94 -17.47 4.45
C ALA A 32 -14.51 -16.59 5.65
N ALA A 33 -13.42 -16.95 6.31
CA ALA A 33 -12.82 -16.10 7.34
C ALA A 33 -12.59 -14.68 6.79
N PRO A 34 -12.77 -13.63 7.61
CA PRO A 34 -12.58 -12.25 7.16
C PRO A 34 -11.20 -12.11 6.52
N ALA A 35 -11.16 -11.46 5.35
CA ALA A 35 -9.90 -11.26 4.65
C ALA A 35 -9.02 -10.32 5.46
N LYS A 36 -7.78 -10.70 5.71
CA LYS A 36 -6.77 -9.82 6.30
C LYS A 36 -6.19 -8.94 5.21
N ARG A 37 -6.13 -7.63 5.43
CA ARG A 37 -5.72 -6.64 4.42
C ARG A 37 -4.69 -5.66 4.97
N PHE A 38 -3.86 -5.15 4.09
CA PHE A 38 -2.85 -4.13 4.39
C PHE A 38 -2.89 -3.02 3.35
N VAL A 39 -2.93 -1.78 3.83
CA VAL A 39 -2.79 -0.58 2.99
C VAL A 39 -1.68 0.29 3.58
N CYS A 40 -0.75 0.75 2.73
CA CYS A 40 0.22 1.77 3.10
C CYS A 40 -0.01 3.02 2.25
N VAL A 41 -0.12 4.17 2.90
CA VAL A 41 -0.19 5.50 2.27
C VAL A 41 1.03 6.30 2.66
N ALA A 42 1.82 6.76 1.69
CA ALA A 42 3.12 7.35 1.94
C ALA A 42 3.29 8.74 1.31
N PRO A 43 3.37 9.83 2.10
CA PRO A 43 3.86 11.12 1.62
C PRO A 43 5.36 11.04 1.33
N SER A 44 5.80 11.66 0.20
CA SER A 44 7.19 11.53 -0.26
C SER A 44 8.22 12.22 0.62
N TYR A 45 7.84 13.32 1.30
CA TYR A 45 8.78 14.17 2.03
C TYR A 45 8.50 14.24 3.53
N GLY A 46 7.86 13.22 4.10
CA GLY A 46 7.46 13.24 5.50
C GLY A 46 6.32 14.21 5.77
N MET A 47 6.24 14.65 7.01
CA MET A 47 5.28 15.65 7.49
C MET A 47 6.01 16.65 8.38
N ASN A 48 5.48 17.88 8.46
CA ASN A 48 6.01 18.86 9.42
C ASN A 48 5.75 18.37 10.86
N PRO A 49 6.80 18.03 11.64
CA PRO A 49 6.62 17.41 12.95
C PRO A 49 5.80 18.26 13.93
N GLY A 50 5.94 19.59 13.89
CA GLY A 50 5.20 20.52 14.78
C GLY A 50 3.70 20.56 14.49
N GLY A 51 3.29 20.20 13.27
CA GLY A 51 1.87 20.10 12.90
C GLY A 51 1.31 18.69 13.00
N PHE A 52 2.17 17.66 13.04
CA PHE A 52 1.75 16.25 12.98
C PHE A 52 1.69 15.56 14.36
N PHE A 53 2.68 15.78 15.24
CA PHE A 53 2.72 15.07 16.52
C PHE A 53 2.01 15.85 17.63
N PRO A 54 1.07 15.21 18.38
CA PRO A 54 0.50 15.79 19.58
C PRO A 54 1.55 16.04 20.67
N GLU A 55 1.33 17.03 21.51
CA GLU A 55 2.19 17.27 22.67
C GLU A 55 1.95 16.25 23.78
N GLN A 56 0.67 15.92 24.02
CA GLN A 56 0.29 14.95 25.05
C GLN A 56 0.35 13.51 24.49
N THR A 57 0.60 12.55 25.38
CA THR A 57 0.61 11.10 25.09
C THR A 57 -0.61 10.39 25.67
N GLY A 58 -0.86 9.17 25.23
CA GLY A 58 -2.01 8.35 25.70
C GLY A 58 -3.30 8.70 24.97
N GLU A 59 -4.41 8.53 25.67
CA GLU A 59 -5.76 8.89 25.20
C GLU A 59 -6.03 10.38 25.47
N GLY A 60 -6.93 11.01 24.74
CA GLY A 60 -7.37 12.37 25.04
C GLY A 60 -6.40 13.49 24.67
N TYR A 61 -5.37 13.22 23.85
CA TYR A 61 -4.48 14.23 23.32
C TYR A 61 -5.21 15.26 22.45
N ASP A 62 -4.70 16.49 22.43
CA ASP A 62 -5.19 17.53 21.53
C ASP A 62 -4.69 17.29 20.10
N PHE A 63 -5.62 17.48 19.12
CA PHE A 63 -5.25 17.31 17.71
C PHE A 63 -4.42 18.49 17.23
N PRO A 64 -3.14 18.27 16.83
CA PRO A 64 -2.37 19.27 16.14
C PRO A 64 -2.98 19.56 14.77
N THR A 65 -2.57 20.66 14.17
CA THR A 65 -3.17 21.21 12.95
C THR A 65 -3.37 20.17 11.84
N LEU A 66 -2.36 19.36 11.58
CA LEU A 66 -2.42 18.38 10.49
C LEU A 66 -3.35 17.19 10.79
N LEU A 67 -3.57 16.86 12.05
CA LEU A 67 -4.43 15.74 12.43
C LEU A 67 -5.91 16.14 12.63
N LYS A 68 -6.26 17.41 12.64
CA LYS A 68 -7.66 17.86 12.79
C LYS A 68 -8.65 17.21 11.82
N PRO A 69 -8.32 16.98 10.53
CA PRO A 69 -9.22 16.27 9.62
C PRO A 69 -9.57 14.84 10.07
N LEU A 70 -8.75 14.23 10.92
CA LEU A 70 -8.93 12.87 11.45
C LEU A 70 -9.65 12.83 12.80
N GLU A 71 -10.08 13.95 13.37
CA GLU A 71 -10.64 14.01 14.73
C GLU A 71 -11.83 13.06 14.94
N ARG A 72 -12.71 12.92 13.94
CA ARG A 72 -13.85 11.98 13.96
C ARG A 72 -13.43 10.50 13.94
N HIS A 73 -12.19 10.23 13.56
CA HIS A 73 -11.58 8.89 13.54
C HIS A 73 -10.70 8.61 14.75
N ARG A 74 -10.71 9.45 15.80
CA ARG A 74 -9.88 9.24 17.01
C ARG A 74 -9.88 7.79 17.51
N PRO A 75 -11.00 7.08 17.62
CA PRO A 75 -11.03 5.71 18.09
C PRO A 75 -10.48 4.69 17.09
N ASP A 76 -10.27 5.09 15.85
CA ASP A 76 -9.93 4.19 14.74
C ASP A 76 -8.43 4.13 14.44
N PHE A 77 -7.60 5.03 15.02
CA PHE A 77 -6.16 5.06 14.76
C PHE A 77 -5.31 5.42 15.97
N SER A 78 -4.04 5.10 15.90
CA SER A 78 -3.00 5.51 16.86
C SER A 78 -1.82 6.17 16.14
N ILE A 79 -1.12 7.07 16.84
CA ILE A 79 0.03 7.82 16.36
C ILE A 79 1.26 7.35 17.13
N PHE A 80 2.39 7.27 16.43
CA PHE A 80 3.66 6.80 16.99
C PHE A 80 4.75 7.84 16.81
N ASN A 81 5.28 8.33 17.90
CA ASN A 81 6.35 9.32 17.95
C ASN A 81 7.66 8.65 18.35
N ASN A 82 8.77 9.09 17.76
CA ASN A 82 10.11 8.53 17.97
C ASN A 82 10.28 7.09 17.46
N LEU A 83 9.57 6.72 16.38
CA LEU A 83 9.93 5.56 15.58
C LEU A 83 10.94 5.98 14.52
N ASP A 84 12.02 5.23 14.41
CA ASP A 84 13.14 5.50 13.49
C ASP A 84 13.44 4.27 12.63
N HIS A 85 14.19 4.47 11.54
CA HIS A 85 14.92 3.40 10.88
C HIS A 85 16.40 3.46 11.28
N PRO A 86 16.84 2.68 12.27
CA PRO A 86 18.23 2.66 12.71
C PRO A 86 19.17 2.32 11.54
N GLY A 87 20.27 3.06 11.41
CA GLY A 87 21.24 2.85 10.34
C GLY A 87 20.92 3.53 9.00
N VAL A 88 19.68 3.97 8.77
CA VAL A 88 19.31 4.71 7.56
C VAL A 88 19.83 6.16 7.69
N GLY A 89 20.60 6.61 6.71
CA GLY A 89 21.10 7.98 6.62
C GLY A 89 20.02 8.98 6.25
N GLY A 90 20.33 10.28 6.40
CA GLY A 90 19.48 11.35 5.88
C GLY A 90 19.55 11.48 4.36
N GLY A 91 18.72 12.37 3.80
CA GLY A 91 18.65 12.64 2.38
C GLY A 91 17.36 12.12 1.74
N HIS A 92 17.10 12.50 0.49
CA HIS A 92 15.84 12.15 -0.19
C HIS A 92 15.63 10.64 -0.35
N GLY A 93 16.72 9.85 -0.44
CA GLY A 93 16.65 8.40 -0.58
C GLY A 93 16.00 7.69 0.61
N CYS A 94 15.99 8.31 1.80
CA CYS A 94 15.39 7.69 2.98
C CYS A 94 13.86 7.49 2.85
N SER A 95 13.17 8.26 2.00
CA SER A 95 11.73 8.05 1.73
C SER A 95 11.44 6.64 1.20
N ASN A 96 12.35 6.08 0.42
CA ASN A 96 12.18 4.75 -0.20
C ASN A 96 12.39 3.59 0.80
N THR A 97 12.89 3.89 2.00
CA THR A 97 13.16 2.88 3.03
C THR A 97 11.97 2.64 3.96
N LEU A 98 10.84 3.35 3.75
CA LEU A 98 9.67 3.27 4.64
C LEU A 98 9.32 1.82 5.00
N LEU A 99 9.16 0.94 4.03
CA LEU A 99 8.65 -0.41 4.24
C LEU A 99 9.72 -1.50 4.42
N ASN A 100 11.00 -1.13 4.40
CA ASN A 100 12.09 -2.11 4.62
C ASN A 100 13.12 -1.69 5.68
N GLY A 101 13.24 -0.38 5.99
CA GLY A 101 14.18 0.12 6.99
C GLY A 101 15.66 -0.05 6.64
N MET A 102 15.99 -0.21 5.35
CA MET A 102 17.35 -0.47 4.86
C MET A 102 17.67 0.38 3.65
N GLU A 103 18.92 0.80 3.51
CA GLU A 103 19.42 1.44 2.30
C GLU A 103 20.09 0.44 1.35
N LEU A 104 19.94 0.68 0.05
CA LEU A 104 20.53 -0.18 -1.00
C LEU A 104 22.05 -0.34 -0.83
N LYS A 105 22.74 0.72 -0.43
CA LYS A 105 24.21 0.68 -0.23
C LYS A 105 24.65 -0.31 0.86
N ASP A 106 23.77 -0.56 1.86
CA ASP A 106 24.08 -1.42 3.03
C ASP A 106 23.69 -2.88 2.82
N THR A 107 23.12 -3.20 1.65
CA THR A 107 22.58 -4.53 1.35
C THR A 107 23.15 -5.13 0.05
N ARG A 108 24.26 -4.60 -0.47
CA ARG A 108 24.85 -5.01 -1.76
C ARG A 108 25.08 -6.52 -1.89
N ASP A 109 25.53 -7.16 -0.81
CA ASP A 109 25.79 -8.60 -0.76
C ASP A 109 24.59 -9.43 -0.27
N GLN A 110 23.51 -8.76 0.12
CA GLN A 110 22.30 -9.39 0.67
C GLN A 110 21.03 -8.63 0.20
N PRO A 111 20.74 -8.58 -1.10
CA PRO A 111 19.65 -7.79 -1.66
C PRO A 111 18.27 -8.20 -1.09
N GLN A 112 18.13 -9.47 -0.66
CA GLN A 112 16.91 -9.97 -0.01
C GLN A 112 16.54 -9.22 1.29
N ARG A 113 17.48 -8.51 1.92
CA ARG A 113 17.21 -7.66 3.10
C ARG A 113 16.38 -6.42 2.76
N LEU A 114 16.32 -6.05 1.48
CA LEU A 114 15.46 -4.96 1.00
C LEU A 114 14.00 -5.38 0.83
N HIS A 115 13.68 -6.67 0.94
CA HIS A 115 12.32 -7.18 0.78
C HIS A 115 11.35 -6.44 1.71
N SER A 116 10.42 -5.69 1.13
CA SER A 116 9.57 -4.78 1.90
C SER A 116 8.39 -5.48 2.57
N LEU A 117 7.87 -4.88 3.64
CA LEU A 117 6.73 -5.34 4.43
C LEU A 117 5.52 -5.71 3.55
N ASP A 118 5.16 -4.84 2.62
CA ASP A 118 4.03 -5.05 1.73
C ASP A 118 4.22 -6.24 0.80
N GLN A 119 5.45 -6.50 0.35
CA GLN A 119 5.74 -7.64 -0.52
C GLN A 119 5.80 -8.95 0.27
N LEU A 120 6.31 -8.93 1.49
CA LEU A 120 6.22 -10.09 2.39
C LEU A 120 4.75 -10.42 2.69
N LEU A 121 3.90 -9.41 2.95
CA LEU A 121 2.47 -9.60 3.11
C LEU A 121 1.80 -10.10 1.81
N ALA A 122 2.19 -9.59 0.65
CA ALA A 122 1.68 -10.06 -0.64
C ALA A 122 1.95 -11.55 -0.89
N GLU A 123 3.09 -12.06 -0.42
CA GLU A 123 3.42 -13.49 -0.47
C GLU A 123 2.53 -14.33 0.43
N GLN A 124 2.03 -13.79 1.54
CA GLN A 124 1.25 -14.53 2.54
C GLN A 124 -0.27 -14.38 2.32
N ILE A 125 -0.76 -13.14 2.29
CA ILE A 125 -2.20 -12.87 2.22
C ILE A 125 -2.69 -12.49 0.82
N GLY A 126 -1.78 -12.22 -0.13
CA GLY A 126 -2.12 -11.87 -1.52
C GLY A 126 -2.28 -13.07 -2.46
N GLN A 127 -1.94 -14.29 -2.03
CA GLN A 127 -1.87 -15.46 -2.93
C GLN A 127 -3.22 -15.88 -3.52
N LYS A 128 -4.31 -15.61 -2.81
CA LYS A 128 -5.67 -15.97 -3.20
C LYS A 128 -6.37 -14.87 -3.99
N THR A 129 -5.70 -13.75 -4.27
CA THR A 129 -6.26 -12.61 -5.00
C THR A 129 -5.70 -12.51 -6.42
N ARG A 130 -6.42 -11.83 -7.31
CA ARG A 130 -5.99 -11.60 -8.69
C ARG A 130 -4.65 -10.87 -8.74
N PHE A 131 -4.49 -9.86 -7.89
CA PHE A 131 -3.27 -9.09 -7.75
C PHE A 131 -2.70 -9.28 -6.35
N PRO A 132 -1.54 -9.92 -6.17
CA PRO A 132 -0.92 -10.11 -4.85
C PRO A 132 -0.75 -8.82 -4.09
N SER A 133 -0.37 -7.75 -4.82
CA SER A 133 -0.32 -6.38 -4.36
C SER A 133 -0.64 -5.41 -5.49
N LEU A 134 -1.22 -4.26 -5.15
CA LEU A 134 -1.31 -3.10 -6.02
C LEU A 134 -0.38 -2.01 -5.50
N ARG A 135 0.50 -1.53 -6.36
CA ARG A 135 1.43 -0.45 -6.09
C ARG A 135 1.02 0.74 -6.92
N LEU A 136 0.51 1.76 -6.23
CA LEU A 136 -0.21 2.88 -6.83
C LEU A 136 0.50 4.21 -6.54
N GLY A 137 0.17 5.23 -7.32
CA GLY A 137 0.71 6.56 -7.18
C GLY A 137 2.12 6.69 -7.73
N SER A 138 3.00 7.32 -6.98
CA SER A 138 4.42 7.49 -7.34
C SER A 138 5.32 7.19 -6.13
N GLY A 139 6.65 7.14 -6.38
CA GLY A 139 7.62 6.78 -5.34
C GLY A 139 7.79 5.26 -5.21
N GLY A 140 9.03 4.84 -4.97
CA GLY A 140 9.40 3.43 -4.89
C GLY A 140 9.57 2.97 -3.46
N ILE A 141 8.49 2.65 -2.76
CA ILE A 141 8.54 2.14 -1.37
C ILE A 141 8.43 0.62 -1.28
N SER A 142 8.06 -0.04 -2.39
CA SER A 142 7.92 -1.50 -2.46
C SER A 142 9.16 -2.11 -3.11
N TRP A 143 9.77 -3.09 -2.46
CA TRP A 143 11.00 -3.74 -2.89
C TRP A 143 10.82 -5.25 -3.00
N SER A 144 11.27 -5.83 -4.10
CA SER A 144 11.27 -7.27 -4.30
C SER A 144 12.29 -7.97 -3.40
N ARG A 145 12.17 -9.30 -3.30
CA ARG A 145 13.17 -10.15 -2.63
C ARG A 145 14.54 -10.10 -3.32
N SER A 146 14.57 -9.80 -4.61
CA SER A 146 15.80 -9.58 -5.37
C SER A 146 16.41 -8.16 -5.23
N GLY A 147 15.87 -7.34 -4.33
CA GLY A 147 16.40 -6.00 -4.03
C GLY A 147 16.09 -4.95 -5.09
N MET A 148 15.06 -5.16 -5.91
CA MET A 148 14.63 -4.19 -6.91
C MET A 148 13.41 -3.40 -6.44
N ILE A 149 13.42 -2.09 -6.71
CA ILE A 149 12.23 -1.26 -6.55
C ILE A 149 11.16 -1.71 -7.56
N LEU A 150 9.96 -1.96 -7.06
CA LEU A 150 8.84 -2.38 -7.89
C LEU A 150 8.12 -1.17 -8.49
N PRO A 151 7.74 -1.22 -9.77
CA PRO A 151 7.07 -0.11 -10.44
C PRO A 151 5.69 0.15 -9.84
N THR A 152 5.28 1.42 -9.85
CA THR A 152 3.97 1.90 -9.42
C THR A 152 3.11 2.32 -10.59
N ASP A 153 1.79 2.29 -10.43
CA ASP A 153 0.84 2.84 -11.40
C ASP A 153 0.16 4.08 -10.83
N GLY A 154 0.45 5.23 -11.43
CA GLY A 154 -0.12 6.54 -11.05
C GLY A 154 -1.34 6.95 -11.88
N SER A 155 -1.81 6.12 -12.83
CA SER A 155 -2.93 6.44 -13.69
C SER A 155 -4.22 5.78 -13.21
N PRO A 156 -5.21 6.53 -12.70
CA PRO A 156 -6.50 5.98 -12.31
C PRO A 156 -7.18 5.20 -13.44
N THR A 157 -7.12 5.67 -14.67
CA THR A 157 -7.70 5.00 -15.84
C THR A 157 -7.06 3.63 -16.10
N ARG A 158 -5.72 3.53 -16.01
CA ARG A 158 -5.05 2.23 -16.16
C ARG A 158 -5.38 1.29 -15.01
N VAL A 159 -5.39 1.79 -13.78
CA VAL A 159 -5.76 1.01 -12.60
C VAL A 159 -7.18 0.49 -12.73
N PHE A 160 -8.13 1.35 -13.10
CA PHE A 160 -9.51 0.96 -13.36
C PHE A 160 -9.62 -0.13 -14.43
N SER A 161 -9.01 0.09 -15.59
CA SER A 161 -9.02 -0.88 -16.69
C SER A 161 -8.43 -2.22 -16.25
N ARG A 162 -7.34 -2.18 -15.51
CA ARG A 162 -6.69 -3.39 -14.99
C ARG A 162 -7.57 -4.15 -14.02
N LEU A 163 -8.33 -3.46 -13.18
CA LEU A 163 -9.19 -4.06 -12.16
C LEU A 163 -10.50 -4.62 -12.75
N PHE A 164 -11.15 -3.88 -13.67
CA PHE A 164 -12.55 -4.07 -13.98
C PHE A 164 -12.86 -4.33 -15.47
N LEU A 165 -12.04 -3.88 -16.42
CA LEU A 165 -12.32 -4.10 -17.82
C LEU A 165 -11.79 -5.45 -18.29
N GLU A 166 -12.69 -6.25 -18.88
CA GLU A 166 -12.34 -7.54 -19.49
C GLU A 166 -11.49 -7.33 -20.75
N GLU A 167 -10.48 -8.16 -20.91
CA GLU A 167 -9.77 -8.25 -22.18
C GLU A 167 -10.65 -8.94 -23.23
N ASN A 168 -10.57 -8.48 -24.47
CA ASN A 168 -11.28 -9.14 -25.57
C ASN A 168 -10.67 -10.52 -25.87
N ALA A 169 -11.41 -11.35 -26.60
CA ALA A 169 -10.99 -12.73 -26.90
C ALA A 169 -9.61 -12.81 -27.57
N LYS A 170 -9.28 -11.86 -28.44
CA LYS A 170 -7.96 -11.77 -29.11
C LYS A 170 -6.84 -11.45 -28.12
N GLY A 171 -7.08 -10.56 -27.15
CA GLY A 171 -6.14 -10.25 -26.09
C GLY A 171 -5.89 -11.45 -25.19
N LYS A 172 -6.97 -12.16 -24.76
CA LYS A 172 -6.85 -13.37 -23.95
C LYS A 172 -6.08 -14.48 -24.67
N SER A 173 -6.33 -14.71 -25.97
CA SER A 173 -5.61 -15.74 -26.75
C SER A 173 -4.14 -15.40 -26.94
N SER A 174 -3.81 -14.13 -27.16
CA SER A 174 -2.43 -13.68 -27.26
C SER A 174 -1.67 -13.83 -25.93
N GLN A 175 -2.32 -13.51 -24.81
CA GLN A 175 -1.73 -13.72 -23.48
C GLN A 175 -1.52 -15.19 -23.16
N ARG A 176 -2.47 -16.07 -23.52
CA ARG A 176 -2.31 -17.52 -23.31
C ARG A 176 -1.11 -18.04 -24.05
N ARG A 177 -0.99 -17.72 -25.34
CA ARG A 177 0.19 -18.14 -26.14
C ARG A 177 1.51 -17.64 -25.54
N PHE A 178 1.56 -16.39 -25.09
CA PHE A 178 2.74 -15.83 -24.43
C PHE A 178 3.08 -16.57 -23.13
N LEU A 179 2.07 -16.95 -22.31
CA LEU A 179 2.29 -17.73 -21.09
C LEU A 179 2.81 -19.15 -21.39
N ASP A 180 2.29 -19.81 -22.44
CA ASP A 180 2.74 -21.14 -22.87
C ASP A 180 4.19 -21.12 -23.39
N GLU A 181 4.58 -20.04 -24.11
CA GLU A 181 5.96 -19.83 -24.58
C GLU A 181 6.92 -19.57 -23.41
N ASP A 182 6.53 -18.76 -22.42
CA ASP A 182 7.33 -18.46 -21.24
C ASP A 182 7.54 -19.69 -20.34
N ASP A 183 6.54 -20.53 -20.11
CA ASP A 183 6.67 -21.77 -19.35
C ASP A 183 7.72 -22.70 -19.98
N SER A 184 7.72 -22.84 -21.32
CA SER A 184 8.70 -23.64 -22.05
C SER A 184 10.14 -23.10 -21.90
N ILE A 185 10.33 -21.77 -21.88
CA ILE A 185 11.63 -21.14 -21.66
C ILE A 185 12.13 -21.37 -20.24
N LEU A 186 11.26 -21.23 -19.24
CA LEU A 186 11.59 -21.43 -17.84
C LEU A 186 12.04 -22.88 -17.54
N ASP A 187 11.41 -23.86 -18.12
CA ASP A 187 11.81 -25.28 -18.00
C ASP A 187 13.23 -25.52 -18.51
N VAL A 188 13.61 -24.90 -19.64
CA VAL A 188 14.98 -24.95 -20.17
C VAL A 188 15.97 -24.30 -19.21
N VAL A 189 15.64 -23.10 -18.70
CA VAL A 189 16.49 -22.36 -17.75
C VAL A 189 16.73 -23.18 -16.49
N HIS A 190 15.68 -23.81 -15.92
CA HIS A 190 15.82 -24.67 -14.74
C HIS A 190 16.72 -25.89 -14.99
N ALA A 191 16.57 -26.55 -16.14
CA ALA A 191 17.41 -27.69 -16.51
C ALA A 191 18.87 -27.30 -16.66
N ASP A 192 19.17 -26.15 -17.28
CA ASP A 192 20.53 -25.64 -17.50
C ASP A 192 21.14 -25.20 -16.16
N ALA A 193 20.42 -24.50 -15.32
CA ALA A 193 20.91 -24.06 -14.02
C ALA A 193 21.24 -25.23 -13.09
N LYS A 194 20.43 -26.30 -13.09
CA LYS A 194 20.70 -27.53 -12.34
C LYS A 194 22.01 -28.21 -12.83
N ARG A 195 22.24 -28.25 -14.13
CA ARG A 195 23.49 -28.79 -14.72
C ARG A 195 24.70 -27.95 -14.34
N LEU A 196 24.57 -26.63 -14.36
CA LEU A 196 25.62 -25.68 -13.99
C LEU A 196 25.96 -25.78 -12.50
N GLY A 197 24.97 -25.87 -11.63
CA GLY A 197 25.12 -25.95 -10.16
C GLY A 197 25.98 -27.13 -9.69
N ALA A 198 26.09 -28.21 -10.49
CA ALA A 198 26.93 -29.33 -10.19
C ALA A 198 28.41 -29.08 -10.50
N ARG A 199 28.75 -27.97 -11.19
CA ARG A 199 30.10 -27.68 -11.76
C ARG A 199 30.76 -26.42 -11.22
N VAL A 200 30.05 -25.62 -10.42
CA VAL A 200 30.50 -24.31 -9.94
C VAL A 200 31.03 -24.36 -8.51
N THR A 201 31.80 -23.35 -8.13
CA THR A 201 32.31 -23.15 -6.76
C THR A 201 31.20 -22.80 -5.78
N ALA A 202 31.48 -22.87 -4.47
CA ALA A 202 30.50 -22.49 -3.44
C ALA A 202 30.05 -21.02 -3.56
N ALA A 203 30.97 -20.12 -3.93
CA ALA A 203 30.64 -18.68 -4.15
C ALA A 203 29.73 -18.48 -5.35
N ASP A 204 29.94 -19.22 -6.43
CA ASP A 204 29.10 -19.14 -7.63
C ASP A 204 27.77 -19.86 -7.43
N LYS A 205 27.69 -20.87 -6.54
CA LYS A 205 26.42 -21.46 -6.13
C LYS A 205 25.48 -20.42 -5.49
N ALA A 206 25.99 -19.55 -4.62
CA ALA A 206 25.16 -18.50 -4.00
C ALA A 206 24.56 -17.57 -5.06
N LYS A 207 25.34 -17.18 -6.09
CA LYS A 207 24.83 -16.36 -7.22
C LYS A 207 23.81 -17.12 -8.07
N LEU A 208 24.05 -18.42 -8.27
CA LEU A 208 23.12 -19.27 -9.03
C LEU A 208 21.81 -19.46 -8.27
N ASP A 209 21.85 -19.62 -6.95
CA ASP A 209 20.66 -19.72 -6.10
C ASP A 209 19.85 -18.40 -6.10
N GLU A 210 20.53 -17.25 -6.09
CA GLU A 210 19.88 -15.93 -6.26
C GLU A 210 19.20 -15.83 -7.63
N TYR A 211 19.87 -16.22 -8.69
CA TYR A 211 19.30 -16.26 -10.03
C TYR A 211 18.09 -17.19 -10.12
N LEU A 212 18.18 -18.40 -9.58
CA LEU A 212 17.06 -19.36 -9.53
C LEU A 212 15.89 -18.85 -8.72
N THR A 213 16.14 -18.14 -7.63
CA THR A 213 15.11 -17.48 -6.85
C THR A 213 14.36 -16.44 -7.70
N ALA A 214 15.08 -15.61 -8.45
CA ALA A 214 14.48 -14.64 -9.35
C ALA A 214 13.65 -15.31 -10.48
N VAL A 215 14.16 -16.38 -11.06
CA VAL A 215 13.43 -17.18 -12.07
C VAL A 215 12.15 -17.76 -11.47
N ARG A 216 12.22 -18.31 -10.25
CA ARG A 216 11.04 -18.85 -9.54
C ARG A 216 10.00 -17.78 -9.26
N GLU A 217 10.38 -16.58 -8.89
CA GLU A 217 9.46 -15.46 -8.72
C GLU A 217 8.71 -15.12 -10.02
N VAL A 218 9.42 -15.15 -11.17
CA VAL A 218 8.80 -14.92 -12.47
C VAL A 218 7.80 -16.04 -12.79
N GLU A 219 8.19 -17.29 -12.63
CA GLU A 219 7.33 -18.46 -12.84
C GLU A 219 6.04 -18.35 -12.00
N LEU A 220 6.14 -18.07 -10.72
CA LEU A 220 4.96 -17.89 -9.85
C LEU A 220 4.04 -16.75 -10.30
N LYS A 221 4.61 -15.67 -10.86
CA LYS A 221 3.83 -14.56 -11.43
C LYS A 221 3.09 -14.98 -12.70
N LEU A 222 3.74 -15.75 -13.59
CA LEU A 222 3.14 -16.25 -14.82
C LEU A 222 2.03 -17.28 -14.53
N GLN A 223 2.27 -18.25 -13.67
CA GLN A 223 1.28 -19.24 -13.25
C GLN A 223 0.04 -18.58 -12.63
N ARG A 224 0.24 -17.52 -11.83
CA ARG A 224 -0.89 -16.74 -11.29
C ARG A 224 -1.65 -16.05 -12.41
N ARG A 225 -0.94 -15.41 -13.34
CA ARG A 225 -1.57 -14.73 -14.49
C ARG A 225 -2.41 -15.71 -15.30
N ALA A 226 -1.90 -16.90 -15.54
CA ALA A 226 -2.62 -17.98 -16.23
C ALA A 226 -3.91 -18.37 -15.50
N ARG A 227 -3.84 -18.61 -14.18
CA ARG A 227 -5.02 -18.96 -13.37
C ARG A 227 -6.13 -17.91 -13.42
N TRP A 228 -5.77 -16.63 -13.47
CA TRP A 228 -6.74 -15.52 -13.46
C TRP A 228 -7.18 -15.09 -14.85
N LEU A 229 -6.59 -15.63 -15.92
CA LEU A 229 -6.92 -15.26 -17.32
C LEU A 229 -8.38 -15.54 -17.66
N ASP A 230 -8.92 -16.68 -17.21
CA ASP A 230 -10.29 -17.12 -17.49
C ASP A 230 -11.28 -16.76 -16.38
N VAL A 231 -10.81 -16.27 -15.24
CA VAL A 231 -11.67 -15.81 -14.15
C VAL A 231 -12.21 -14.42 -14.50
N PRO A 232 -13.54 -14.22 -14.55
CA PRO A 232 -14.11 -12.90 -14.84
C PRO A 232 -13.63 -11.85 -13.86
N LYS A 233 -13.43 -10.63 -14.34
CA LYS A 233 -13.15 -9.48 -13.48
C LYS A 233 -14.44 -9.05 -12.76
N PRO A 234 -14.33 -8.51 -11.54
CA PRO A 234 -15.48 -7.96 -10.86
C PRO A 234 -16.07 -6.79 -11.67
N LYS A 235 -17.37 -6.64 -11.64
CA LYS A 235 -18.05 -5.50 -12.27
C LYS A 235 -17.95 -4.30 -11.33
N ALA A 236 -17.45 -3.19 -11.83
CA ALA A 236 -17.47 -1.93 -11.12
C ALA A 236 -18.85 -1.28 -11.21
N ASN A 237 -19.21 -0.50 -10.18
CA ASN A 237 -20.36 0.39 -10.26
C ASN A 237 -20.01 1.61 -11.11
N ASP A 238 -20.71 1.79 -12.22
CA ASP A 238 -20.50 2.93 -13.13
C ASP A 238 -20.73 4.30 -12.45
N GLU A 239 -21.52 4.37 -11.37
CA GLU A 239 -21.78 5.64 -10.68
C GLU A 239 -20.54 6.23 -9.98
N ILE A 240 -19.64 5.38 -9.46
CA ILE A 240 -18.38 5.85 -8.86
C ILE A 240 -17.48 6.46 -9.93
N ILE A 241 -17.60 5.99 -11.17
CA ILE A 241 -16.80 6.45 -12.30
C ILE A 241 -17.42 7.72 -12.88
N ARG A 242 -18.76 7.77 -13.05
CA ARG A 242 -19.48 8.92 -13.62
C ARG A 242 -19.43 10.17 -12.75
N GLY A 243 -19.36 10.02 -11.41
CA GLY A 243 -19.17 11.16 -10.50
C GLY A 243 -17.80 11.84 -10.62
N ASN A 244 -16.90 11.29 -11.43
CA ASN A 244 -15.54 11.78 -11.66
C ASN A 244 -15.20 11.94 -13.15
N ASP A 245 -16.19 12.01 -14.04
CA ASP A 245 -16.00 12.06 -15.50
C ASP A 245 -15.10 13.22 -15.98
N GLU A 246 -15.11 14.36 -15.28
CA GLU A 246 -14.21 15.48 -15.56
C GLU A 246 -12.77 15.23 -15.06
N VAL A 247 -12.57 14.33 -14.10
CA VAL A 247 -11.26 14.05 -13.48
C VAL A 247 -10.51 12.92 -14.21
N VAL A 248 -11.22 12.06 -14.93
CA VAL A 248 -10.62 10.89 -15.60
C VAL A 248 -9.79 11.30 -16.82
N VAL A 249 -10.06 12.45 -17.43
CA VAL A 249 -9.41 12.91 -18.66
C VAL A 249 -8.10 13.64 -18.41
N ASP A 250 -7.94 14.32 -17.27
CA ASP A 250 -6.71 15.02 -16.92
C ASP A 250 -6.06 14.39 -15.68
N LEU A 251 -5.04 13.60 -15.91
CA LEU A 251 -4.28 12.85 -14.92
C LEU A 251 -3.41 13.73 -14.01
N ASN A 252 -3.77 15.00 -13.82
CA ASN A 252 -2.99 15.91 -13.02
C ASN A 252 -3.26 15.68 -11.52
N TYR A 253 -2.19 15.35 -10.83
CA TYR A 253 -2.15 15.43 -9.38
C TYR A 253 -2.31 16.91 -8.94
N PRO A 254 -3.11 17.25 -7.91
CA PRO A 254 -3.69 16.34 -6.92
C PRO A 254 -5.10 15.80 -7.25
N TYR A 255 -5.74 16.26 -8.30
CA TYR A 255 -7.16 15.97 -8.59
C TYR A 255 -7.46 14.48 -8.79
N ASN A 256 -6.49 13.68 -9.22
CA ASN A 256 -6.65 12.24 -9.36
C ASN A 256 -6.54 11.47 -8.04
N THR A 257 -6.13 12.11 -6.95
CA THR A 257 -5.96 11.45 -5.65
C THR A 257 -7.26 10.89 -5.08
N PRO A 258 -8.38 11.63 -5.04
CA PRO A 258 -9.66 11.08 -4.56
C PRO A 258 -10.09 9.83 -5.34
N VAL A 259 -9.96 9.86 -6.68
CA VAL A 259 -10.32 8.72 -7.54
C VAL A 259 -9.44 7.51 -7.23
N MET A 260 -8.14 7.72 -7.00
CA MET A 260 -7.24 6.63 -6.67
C MET A 260 -7.61 5.98 -5.33
N TYR A 261 -7.98 6.77 -4.33
CA TYR A 261 -8.47 6.24 -3.04
C TYR A 261 -9.78 5.45 -3.22
N ASP A 262 -10.71 5.91 -4.06
CA ASP A 262 -11.94 5.17 -4.37
C ASP A 262 -11.62 3.83 -5.06
N LEU A 263 -10.67 3.80 -6.00
CA LEU A 263 -10.20 2.58 -6.63
C LEU A 263 -9.54 1.61 -5.64
N MET A 264 -8.84 2.14 -4.63
CA MET A 264 -8.28 1.31 -3.56
C MET A 264 -9.38 0.63 -2.75
N VAL A 265 -10.43 1.37 -2.34
CA VAL A 265 -11.58 0.79 -1.64
C VAL A 265 -12.26 -0.28 -2.49
N LEU A 266 -12.52 0.00 -3.77
CA LEU A 266 -13.13 -0.96 -4.69
C LEU A 266 -12.27 -2.22 -4.88
N ALA A 267 -10.95 -2.07 -4.99
CA ALA A 267 -10.04 -3.21 -5.13
C ALA A 267 -10.06 -4.12 -3.90
N LEU A 268 -10.18 -3.55 -2.68
CA LEU A 268 -10.31 -4.31 -1.44
C LEU A 268 -11.69 -4.95 -1.30
N GLN A 269 -12.77 -4.21 -1.61
CA GLN A 269 -14.15 -4.68 -1.55
C GLN A 269 -14.39 -5.87 -2.49
N THR A 270 -13.87 -5.77 -3.71
CA THR A 270 -14.00 -6.85 -4.72
C THR A 270 -12.99 -7.98 -4.52
N ARG A 271 -12.18 -7.93 -3.46
CA ARG A 271 -11.11 -8.89 -3.18
C ARG A 271 -10.14 -9.09 -4.37
N SER A 272 -10.01 -8.05 -5.21
CA SER A 272 -9.03 -8.05 -6.30
C SER A 272 -7.59 -8.07 -5.78
N THR A 273 -7.36 -7.50 -4.60
CA THR A 273 -6.10 -7.56 -3.83
C THR A 273 -6.37 -7.45 -2.33
N ASN A 274 -5.42 -7.92 -1.52
CA ASN A 274 -5.39 -7.72 -0.07
C ASN A 274 -4.26 -6.77 0.36
N VAL A 275 -3.39 -6.35 -0.55
CA VAL A 275 -2.22 -5.52 -0.23
C VAL A 275 -2.13 -4.35 -1.20
N ILE A 276 -2.13 -3.13 -0.67
CA ILE A 276 -2.02 -1.91 -1.49
C ILE A 276 -0.95 -1.00 -0.88
N THR A 277 -0.10 -0.44 -1.74
CA THR A 277 0.73 0.72 -1.41
C THR A 277 0.34 1.89 -2.32
N PHE A 278 0.22 3.08 -1.73
CA PHE A 278 -0.05 4.32 -2.45
C PHE A 278 0.95 5.40 -2.03
N GLY A 279 1.83 5.77 -2.96
CA GLY A 279 2.78 6.86 -2.77
C GLY A 279 2.23 8.17 -3.31
N HIS A 280 2.13 9.20 -2.47
CA HIS A 280 1.90 10.55 -2.95
C HIS A 280 3.09 11.05 -3.76
N PRO A 281 2.87 11.76 -4.87
CA PRO A 281 3.96 12.22 -5.70
C PRO A 281 4.87 13.21 -4.97
N GLY A 282 6.17 13.02 -5.11
CA GLY A 282 7.18 14.01 -4.78
C GLY A 282 7.45 14.99 -5.93
N GLY A 283 8.65 15.56 -5.91
CA GLY A 283 9.09 16.55 -6.90
C GLY A 283 8.67 17.98 -6.54
N ASN A 284 9.11 18.93 -7.37
CA ASN A 284 8.87 20.36 -7.11
C ASN A 284 7.67 20.90 -7.90
N ARG A 285 6.56 20.14 -7.89
CA ARG A 285 5.33 20.58 -8.54
C ARG A 285 4.62 21.66 -7.73
N LEU A 286 4.00 22.62 -8.42
CA LEU A 286 3.10 23.59 -7.81
C LEU A 286 1.73 22.92 -7.61
N PHE A 287 1.19 23.01 -6.40
CA PHE A 287 -0.17 22.57 -6.11
C PHE A 287 -1.14 23.74 -6.41
N PRO A 288 -2.24 23.49 -7.13
CA PRO A 288 -3.20 24.51 -7.51
C PRO A 288 -4.18 24.81 -6.34
N PHE A 289 -3.61 25.07 -5.15
CA PHE A 289 -4.38 25.43 -3.97
C PHE A 289 -4.19 26.91 -3.68
N GLU A 290 -5.26 27.57 -3.25
CA GLU A 290 -5.20 28.95 -2.81
C GLU A 290 -4.18 29.11 -1.68
N GLY A 291 -3.31 30.10 -1.77
CA GLY A 291 -2.25 30.35 -0.81
C GLY A 291 -0.99 29.48 -1.00
N VAL A 292 -0.88 28.69 -2.08
CA VAL A 292 0.31 27.94 -2.45
C VAL A 292 0.94 28.57 -3.70
N GLU A 293 2.12 29.19 -3.53
CA GLU A 293 2.81 29.95 -4.58
C GLU A 293 4.12 29.27 -5.03
N LEU A 294 4.66 28.36 -4.22
CA LEU A 294 5.93 27.67 -4.49
C LEU A 294 5.72 26.16 -4.67
N GLY A 295 6.64 25.55 -5.41
CA GLY A 295 6.63 24.09 -5.60
C GLY A 295 6.83 23.33 -4.30
N TYR A 296 6.18 22.16 -4.20
CA TYR A 296 6.12 21.33 -2.98
C TYR A 296 7.51 21.05 -2.39
N HIS A 297 8.47 20.61 -3.21
CA HIS A 297 9.83 20.34 -2.75
C HIS A 297 10.50 21.60 -2.16
N SER A 298 10.33 22.78 -2.81
CA SER A 298 10.87 24.04 -2.29
C SER A 298 10.26 24.40 -0.92
N LEU A 299 8.96 24.15 -0.73
CA LEU A 299 8.27 24.38 0.54
C LEU A 299 8.76 23.45 1.65
N THR A 300 9.16 22.22 1.33
CA THR A 300 9.71 21.30 2.34
C THR A 300 11.03 21.77 2.91
N HIS A 301 11.78 22.60 2.20
CA HIS A 301 13.01 23.26 2.69
C HIS A 301 12.73 24.60 3.39
N HIS A 302 11.67 24.64 4.18
CA HIS A 302 11.13 25.86 4.80
C HIS A 302 12.09 26.57 5.78
N GLY A 303 13.12 25.92 6.32
CA GLY A 303 14.08 26.55 7.25
C GLY A 303 13.41 27.23 8.45
N LYS A 304 12.23 26.77 8.88
CA LYS A 304 11.36 27.35 9.91
C LYS A 304 10.74 28.71 9.53
N ARG A 305 10.80 29.14 8.29
CA ARG A 305 10.15 30.37 7.81
C ARG A 305 8.63 30.22 7.89
N PRO A 306 7.91 31.16 8.57
CA PRO A 306 6.45 31.01 8.76
C PRO A 306 5.64 31.07 7.47
N ASP A 307 6.08 31.85 6.46
CA ASP A 307 5.44 31.97 5.16
C ASP A 307 5.50 30.66 4.35
N LEU A 308 6.62 29.95 4.38
CA LEU A 308 6.79 28.66 3.73
C LEU A 308 6.02 27.55 4.47
N LEU A 309 6.06 27.58 5.81
CA LEU A 309 5.31 26.63 6.63
C LEU A 309 3.81 26.74 6.43
N ARG A 310 3.25 27.96 6.27
CA ARG A 310 1.83 28.13 5.96
C ARG A 310 1.45 27.44 4.64
N GLN A 311 2.23 27.64 3.59
CA GLN A 311 1.98 27.02 2.28
C GLN A 311 2.13 25.50 2.35
N LEU A 312 3.18 24.99 3.00
CA LEU A 312 3.40 23.56 3.21
C LEU A 312 2.23 22.93 3.97
N THR A 313 1.73 23.59 5.01
CA THR A 313 0.60 23.12 5.82
C THR A 313 -0.66 22.93 4.98
N ILE A 314 -0.91 23.76 3.96
CA ILE A 314 -2.06 23.59 3.05
C ILE A 314 -1.95 22.24 2.31
N ILE A 315 -0.78 21.90 1.80
CA ILE A 315 -0.54 20.66 1.07
C ILE A 315 -0.65 19.45 2.02
N GLU A 316 -0.03 19.54 3.20
CA GLU A 316 -0.07 18.45 4.18
C GLU A 316 -1.48 18.23 4.75
N LEU A 317 -2.25 19.30 4.97
CA LEU A 317 -3.68 19.20 5.32
C LEU A 317 -4.48 18.48 4.24
N TYR A 318 -4.21 18.77 2.96
CA TYR A 318 -4.85 18.04 1.88
C TYR A 318 -4.59 16.52 1.97
N TYR A 319 -3.36 16.09 2.25
CA TYR A 319 -3.07 14.65 2.45
C TYR A 319 -3.88 14.05 3.60
N MET A 320 -3.98 14.76 4.71
CA MET A 320 -4.74 14.29 5.87
C MET A 320 -6.25 14.29 5.63
N GLN A 321 -6.77 15.26 4.87
CA GLN A 321 -8.17 15.27 4.42
C GLN A 321 -8.49 14.08 3.52
N GLN A 322 -7.60 13.74 2.58
CA GLN A 322 -7.77 12.57 1.72
C GLN A 322 -7.69 11.26 2.52
N LEU A 323 -6.80 11.17 3.49
CA LEU A 323 -6.73 10.02 4.41
C LEU A 323 -8.02 9.88 5.23
N ALA A 324 -8.53 10.99 5.77
CA ALA A 324 -9.79 11.00 6.52
C ALA A 324 -10.97 10.51 5.66
N ARG A 325 -11.09 11.02 4.41
CA ARG A 325 -12.10 10.56 3.45
C ARG A 325 -11.93 9.06 3.14
N PHE A 326 -10.71 8.58 3.01
CA PHE A 326 -10.45 7.15 2.79
C PHE A 326 -10.93 6.31 3.97
N LEU A 327 -10.64 6.73 5.22
CA LEU A 327 -11.11 6.03 6.40
C LEU A 327 -12.66 6.06 6.51
N ASP A 328 -13.31 7.18 6.16
CA ASP A 328 -14.79 7.23 6.06
C ASP A 328 -15.29 6.14 5.11
N ARG A 329 -14.75 6.10 3.89
CA ARG A 329 -15.14 5.10 2.87
C ARG A 329 -14.87 3.67 3.32
N MET A 330 -13.77 3.41 4.02
CA MET A 330 -13.45 2.09 4.56
C MET A 330 -14.39 1.66 5.69
N LYS A 331 -14.95 2.60 6.44
CA LYS A 331 -15.98 2.35 7.48
C LYS A 331 -17.38 2.15 6.88
N GLU A 332 -17.71 2.88 5.82
CA GLU A 332 -19.00 2.80 5.14
C GLU A 332 -19.12 1.58 4.21
N THR A 333 -17.98 1.03 3.80
CA THR A 333 -17.94 -0.14 2.90
C THR A 333 -17.87 -1.42 3.72
N TRP A 334 -18.81 -2.32 3.47
CA TRP A 334 -18.94 -3.59 4.20
C TRP A 334 -18.25 -4.72 3.47
N ASP A 335 -17.57 -5.58 4.22
CA ASP A 335 -17.04 -6.85 3.72
C ASP A 335 -18.14 -7.94 3.75
N VAL A 336 -17.85 -9.08 3.17
CA VAL A 336 -18.79 -10.23 3.10
C VAL A 336 -19.15 -10.82 4.47
N ASP A 337 -18.35 -10.57 5.51
CA ASP A 337 -18.63 -10.99 6.88
C ASP A 337 -19.57 -10.02 7.63
N GLY A 338 -20.08 -8.98 6.94
CA GLY A 338 -20.99 -8.01 7.51
C GLY A 338 -20.32 -7.00 8.45
N LYS A 339 -19.00 -6.78 8.30
CA LYS A 339 -18.24 -5.76 9.04
C LYS A 339 -17.67 -4.71 8.11
N PRO A 340 -17.38 -3.50 8.61
CA PRO A 340 -16.65 -2.51 7.85
C PRO A 340 -15.30 -3.03 7.36
N LEU A 341 -14.89 -2.62 6.14
CA LEU A 341 -13.58 -2.99 5.60
C LEU A 341 -12.42 -2.56 6.51
N LEU A 342 -12.58 -1.46 7.23
CA LEU A 342 -11.56 -0.94 8.14
C LEU A 342 -11.22 -1.93 9.27
N ASP A 343 -12.21 -2.70 9.76
CA ASP A 343 -12.01 -3.64 10.86
C ASP A 343 -11.02 -4.76 10.51
N SER A 344 -10.98 -5.15 9.24
CA SER A 344 -10.11 -6.22 8.71
C SER A 344 -8.90 -5.70 7.94
N THR A 345 -8.70 -4.38 7.86
CA THR A 345 -7.65 -3.72 7.09
C THR A 345 -6.74 -2.91 8.00
N VAL A 346 -5.47 -3.26 8.06
CA VAL A 346 -4.44 -2.39 8.67
C VAL A 346 -4.07 -1.30 7.68
N VAL A 347 -4.31 -0.05 8.04
CA VAL A 347 -3.93 1.14 7.25
C VAL A 347 -2.74 1.79 7.94
N LEU A 348 -1.57 1.74 7.30
CA LEU A 348 -0.35 2.43 7.71
C LEU A 348 -0.23 3.73 6.90
N PHE A 349 -0.20 4.87 7.57
CA PHE A 349 0.20 6.15 6.98
C PHE A 349 1.58 6.52 7.51
N GLY A 350 2.49 6.88 6.61
CA GLY A 350 3.81 7.32 7.05
C GLY A 350 4.83 7.51 5.94
N SER A 351 6.01 7.98 6.32
CA SER A 351 7.13 8.19 5.41
C SER A 351 8.43 7.69 6.02
N GLY A 352 9.36 7.25 5.19
CA GLY A 352 10.74 6.99 5.59
C GLY A 352 11.56 8.26 5.85
N MET A 353 10.95 9.44 5.64
CA MET A 353 11.51 10.74 5.98
C MET A 353 10.66 11.37 7.08
N GLY A 354 11.28 11.75 8.20
CA GLY A 354 10.60 12.38 9.32
C GLY A 354 10.38 13.88 9.12
N ASN A 355 11.42 14.56 8.64
CA ASN A 355 11.39 15.99 8.38
C ASN A 355 12.22 16.32 7.14
N ALA A 356 11.55 16.78 6.10
CA ALA A 356 12.19 17.11 4.83
C ALA A 356 13.13 18.33 4.92
N SER A 357 12.86 19.31 5.79
CA SER A 357 13.71 20.48 5.94
C SER A 357 15.11 20.15 6.46
N SER A 358 15.26 19.08 7.22
CA SER A 358 16.53 18.55 7.71
C SER A 358 16.95 17.24 7.05
N HIS A 359 16.17 16.73 6.08
CA HIS A 359 16.36 15.42 5.45
C HIS A 359 16.53 14.28 6.47
N SER A 360 15.81 14.35 7.58
CA SER A 360 15.94 13.42 8.70
C SER A 360 15.21 12.12 8.41
N SER A 361 15.87 10.99 8.65
CA SER A 361 15.29 9.63 8.68
C SER A 361 14.80 9.21 10.07
N ARG A 362 14.62 10.19 10.98
CA ARG A 362 14.28 9.96 12.38
C ARG A 362 12.93 10.57 12.72
N ASN A 363 12.32 10.05 13.78
CA ASN A 363 11.00 10.46 14.24
C ASN A 363 10.01 10.49 13.08
N LEU A 364 9.86 9.31 12.47
CA LEU A 364 9.07 9.13 11.27
C LEU A 364 7.58 9.40 11.56
N PRO A 365 6.84 10.11 10.68
CA PRO A 365 5.43 10.40 10.87
C PRO A 365 4.61 9.14 10.62
N ILE A 366 4.35 8.37 11.67
CA ILE A 366 3.66 7.09 11.59
C ILE A 366 2.30 7.14 12.28
N LEU A 367 1.28 6.72 11.55
CA LEU A 367 -0.07 6.50 12.02
C LEU A 367 -0.53 5.12 11.55
N VAL A 368 -1.20 4.37 12.42
CA VAL A 368 -1.83 3.08 12.08
C VAL A 368 -3.31 3.16 12.39
N ALA A 369 -4.16 2.78 11.44
CA ALA A 369 -5.60 2.72 11.62
C ALA A 369 -6.17 1.33 11.32
N GLY A 370 -7.30 0.99 11.94
CA GLY A 370 -8.07 -0.22 11.70
C GLY A 370 -7.36 -1.52 12.07
N GLY A 371 -7.66 -2.58 11.33
CA GLY A 371 -7.04 -3.91 11.46
C GLY A 371 -7.35 -4.63 12.77
N GLY A 372 -8.34 -4.16 13.57
CA GLY A 372 -8.67 -4.72 14.87
C GLY A 372 -7.56 -4.56 15.91
N PHE A 373 -6.72 -3.56 15.78
CA PHE A 373 -5.80 -3.12 16.82
C PHE A 373 -6.52 -2.27 17.87
N LYS A 374 -5.99 -2.21 19.10
CA LYS A 374 -6.40 -1.22 20.10
C LYS A 374 -5.88 0.15 19.67
N GLN A 375 -6.78 1.04 19.35
CA GLN A 375 -6.48 2.35 18.76
C GLN A 375 -6.80 3.51 19.73
N GLY A 376 -6.72 4.75 19.27
CA GLY A 376 -7.13 5.95 19.99
C GLY A 376 -6.02 6.61 20.80
N LYS A 377 -4.76 6.19 20.66
CA LYS A 377 -3.64 6.63 21.50
C LYS A 377 -2.53 7.31 20.71
N HIS A 378 -1.85 8.24 21.38
CA HIS A 378 -0.55 8.73 20.96
C HIS A 378 0.53 8.04 21.79
N HIS A 379 1.35 7.21 21.14
CA HIS A 379 2.49 6.52 21.72
C HIS A 379 3.78 7.31 21.45
N ARG A 380 4.49 7.68 22.51
CA ARG A 380 5.81 8.32 22.39
C ARG A 380 6.84 7.44 23.05
N PHE A 381 7.81 6.99 22.27
CA PHE A 381 8.92 6.17 22.77
C PHE A 381 10.04 7.05 23.27
N GLU A 382 10.75 6.56 24.27
CA GLU A 382 11.99 7.19 24.74
C GLU A 382 13.08 7.04 23.68
N ARG A 383 13.96 8.02 23.62
CA ARG A 383 15.13 7.97 22.76
C ARG A 383 16.36 7.53 23.55
N ASN A 384 17.15 6.64 22.96
CA ASN A 384 18.48 6.31 23.48
C ASN A 384 19.52 7.14 22.70
N GLY A 385 19.92 8.26 23.28
CA GLY A 385 20.75 9.25 22.59
C GLY A 385 20.04 9.82 21.36
N ARG A 386 20.56 9.53 20.17
CA ARG A 386 19.95 9.98 18.91
C ARG A 386 18.90 9.03 18.35
N ASP A 387 18.87 7.79 18.80
CA ASP A 387 18.03 6.73 18.22
C ASP A 387 16.69 6.59 18.96
N GLY A 388 15.61 6.55 18.19
CA GLY A 388 14.28 6.18 18.66
C GLY A 388 14.07 4.64 18.59
N ARG A 389 12.87 4.22 18.86
CA ARG A 389 12.46 2.81 18.73
C ARG A 389 12.50 2.40 17.25
N PRO A 390 12.99 1.21 16.88
CA PRO A 390 12.91 0.74 15.50
C PRO A 390 11.47 0.68 14.99
N LEU A 391 11.17 1.34 13.86
CA LEU A 391 9.86 1.26 13.20
C LEU A 391 9.53 -0.20 12.81
N CYS A 392 10.55 -1.00 12.54
CA CYS A 392 10.38 -2.41 12.21
C CYS A 392 9.79 -3.26 13.37
N ASP A 393 9.83 -2.78 14.62
CA ASP A 393 9.11 -3.42 15.74
C ASP A 393 7.59 -3.33 15.55
N LEU A 394 7.09 -2.21 15.02
CA LEU A 394 5.70 -2.07 14.62
C LEU A 394 5.36 -3.01 13.44
N TYR A 395 6.28 -3.18 12.51
CA TYR A 395 6.08 -4.08 11.37
C TYR A 395 5.99 -5.55 11.79
N VAL A 396 6.76 -5.98 12.80
CA VAL A 396 6.59 -7.31 13.39
C VAL A 396 5.17 -7.48 13.93
N SER A 397 4.65 -6.48 14.66
CA SER A 397 3.26 -6.52 15.16
C SER A 397 2.21 -6.57 14.05
N ILE A 398 2.41 -5.82 12.97
CA ILE A 398 1.53 -5.85 11.78
C ILE A 398 1.58 -7.22 11.11
N LEU A 399 2.76 -7.78 10.91
CA LEU A 399 2.95 -9.11 10.32
C LEU A 399 2.21 -10.18 11.13
N GLN A 400 2.43 -10.22 12.43
CA GLN A 400 1.79 -11.19 13.33
C GLN A 400 0.26 -11.02 13.34
N LYS A 401 -0.25 -9.78 13.40
CA LYS A 401 -1.69 -9.48 13.32
C LYS A 401 -2.31 -10.00 12.02
N LEU A 402 -1.59 -9.87 10.91
CA LEU A 402 -2.01 -10.36 9.60
C LEU A 402 -1.72 -11.85 9.37
N GLY A 403 -1.21 -12.56 10.38
CA GLY A 403 -1.06 -14.02 10.38
C GLY A 403 0.25 -14.52 9.81
N VAL A 404 1.27 -13.66 9.76
CA VAL A 404 2.65 -14.08 9.44
C VAL A 404 3.38 -14.39 10.74
N GLU A 405 3.78 -15.63 10.92
CA GLU A 405 4.55 -16.06 12.08
C GLU A 405 6.01 -15.60 11.91
N THR A 406 6.38 -14.56 12.63
CA THR A 406 7.75 -14.04 12.66
C THR A 406 8.01 -13.25 13.92
N ASP A 407 9.23 -13.36 14.47
CA ASP A 407 9.70 -12.56 15.60
C ASP A 407 10.62 -11.41 15.17
N ARG A 408 11.00 -11.38 13.89
CA ARG A 408 11.92 -10.38 13.35
C ARG A 408 11.53 -9.92 11.95
N PHE A 409 11.78 -8.65 11.69
CA PHE A 409 11.71 -8.06 10.36
C PHE A 409 12.75 -6.94 10.26
N SER A 410 13.66 -7.04 9.28
CA SER A 410 14.68 -6.01 9.01
C SER A 410 15.46 -5.61 10.27
N SER A 411 15.39 -4.34 10.67
CA SER A 411 16.07 -3.76 11.84
C SER A 411 15.31 -3.91 13.17
N SER A 412 14.27 -4.75 13.23
CA SER A 412 13.49 -4.92 14.48
C SER A 412 14.32 -5.46 15.63
N SER A 413 14.01 -4.99 16.82
CA SER A 413 14.54 -5.49 18.11
C SER A 413 13.50 -6.24 18.94
N GLY A 414 12.24 -6.27 18.49
CA GLY A 414 11.11 -6.91 19.14
C GLY A 414 9.82 -6.60 18.41
N ASN A 415 8.72 -6.42 19.16
CA ASN A 415 7.41 -6.04 18.64
C ASN A 415 6.72 -5.01 19.55
N LEU A 416 5.55 -4.52 19.13
CA LEU A 416 4.72 -3.56 19.86
C LEU A 416 3.36 -4.17 20.25
N ASN A 417 3.22 -5.48 20.33
CA ASN A 417 1.95 -6.16 20.61
C ASN A 417 1.32 -5.71 21.93
N HIS A 418 2.14 -5.46 22.96
CA HIS A 418 1.66 -4.99 24.27
C HIS A 418 0.92 -3.64 24.22
N LEU A 419 1.10 -2.85 23.15
CA LEU A 419 0.41 -1.59 22.94
C LEU A 419 -0.84 -1.73 22.05
N LEU A 420 -0.87 -2.73 21.19
CA LEU A 420 -1.77 -2.80 20.04
C LEU A 420 -2.79 -3.94 20.11
N VAL A 421 -2.55 -4.98 20.90
CA VAL A 421 -3.39 -6.19 20.92
C VAL A 421 -4.19 -6.32 22.19
#